data_83115dd2614d010f6203390dc47a3e51
#
_entry.id   83115dd2614d010f6203390dc47a3e51
#
_cell.length_a   1.000
_cell.length_b   1.000
_cell.length_c   1.000
_cell.angle_alpha   90.00
_cell.angle_beta   90.00
_cell.angle_gamma   90.00
#
_symmetry.space_group_name_H-M   'P 1'
#
loop_
_entity.id
_entity.type
_entity.pdbx_description
1 polymer ?
#
loop_
_entity_poly.entity_id
_entity_poly.type
_entity_poly.pdbx_seq_one_letter_code
_entity_poly.pdbx_strand_id
1 'polypeptide(L)'
;MKIGIHPLTADPTAAWRELSQHQKVVKINAKLPTTQAPSDKLRVVCMSDTHSLTPFIKFDVPAGDVFIHAGDFTKCGSLQEVIEFNNWIGNLPHKHKIVIAGNHELSFDRTFTHPFSVHTSGDHQKHTGTSILDDIPTLGMSKDALAEAIKTNNIKDYLTNCTYLEDSEIVVHGIKIYGTPWQPEFCKWAFNVPRGEACLSKWEMIPTDTDILVTHTPPVGHGDLCCTGVRAGCVELLSTVQNRIKPKYHVFGHIHEGYGISSDGKIIYINASTCDLNYLPNNPPIVFDITLPPGVQKS
;
A
#
# COMPACT_ATOMS: atom_id res chain seq x y z
N MET A 1 -1.65 12.24 -21.57
CA MET A 1 -0.22 12.69 -21.62
C MET A 1 0.63 11.47 -21.34
N LYS A 2 1.67 11.23 -22.14
CA LYS A 2 2.63 10.14 -21.87
C LYS A 2 3.58 10.58 -20.76
N ILE A 3 3.73 9.76 -19.73
CA ILE A 3 4.68 10.00 -18.63
C ILE A 3 6.05 9.49 -19.11
N GLY A 4 7.09 10.28 -18.89
CA GLY A 4 8.48 9.90 -19.15
C GLY A 4 9.15 9.37 -17.89
N ILE A 5 10.23 8.61 -18.10
CA ILE A 5 11.11 8.16 -17.01
C ILE A 5 12.01 9.33 -16.60
N HIS A 6 12.08 9.58 -15.30
CA HIS A 6 12.98 10.63 -14.78
C HIS A 6 14.44 10.16 -14.85
N PRO A 7 15.38 11.03 -15.28
CA PRO A 7 16.81 10.65 -15.36
C PRO A 7 17.40 10.13 -14.04
N LEU A 8 16.88 10.62 -12.92
CA LEU A 8 17.31 10.24 -11.57
C LEU A 8 16.37 9.21 -10.91
N THR A 9 15.60 8.41 -11.68
CA THR A 9 14.66 7.42 -11.11
C THR A 9 15.33 6.43 -10.16
N ALA A 10 16.60 6.10 -10.38
CA ALA A 10 17.38 5.19 -9.54
C ALA A 10 17.78 5.81 -8.18
N ASP A 11 17.78 7.14 -8.06
CA ASP A 11 18.05 7.88 -6.83
C ASP A 11 16.88 8.84 -6.53
N PRO A 12 15.82 8.35 -5.86
CA PRO A 12 14.65 9.18 -5.55
C PRO A 12 14.97 10.36 -4.63
N THR A 13 16.06 10.31 -3.86
CA THR A 13 16.50 11.44 -3.03
C THR A 13 17.06 12.57 -3.90
N ALA A 14 17.90 12.23 -4.88
CA ALA A 14 18.40 13.20 -5.83
C ALA A 14 17.27 13.74 -6.73
N ALA A 15 16.41 12.85 -7.24
CA ALA A 15 15.22 13.25 -8.02
C ALA A 15 14.36 14.26 -7.27
N TRP A 16 14.11 14.02 -5.98
CA TRP A 16 13.31 14.92 -5.16
C TRP A 16 13.97 16.30 -4.94
N ARG A 17 15.29 16.36 -4.82
CA ARG A 17 15.98 17.66 -4.70
C ARG A 17 15.70 18.58 -5.89
N GLU A 18 15.59 18.00 -7.11
CA GLU A 18 15.23 18.76 -8.32
C GLU A 18 13.73 19.05 -8.34
N LEU A 19 12.88 18.03 -8.17
CA LEU A 19 11.43 18.13 -8.26
C LEU A 19 10.85 19.07 -7.21
N SER A 20 11.37 19.04 -5.99
CA SER A 20 10.85 19.83 -4.85
C SER A 20 10.90 21.35 -5.08
N GLN A 21 11.76 21.82 -5.96
CA GLN A 21 11.83 23.26 -6.32
C GLN A 21 10.55 23.76 -6.97
N HIS A 22 9.76 22.86 -7.56
CA HIS A 22 8.51 23.14 -8.26
C HIS A 22 7.30 22.44 -7.61
N GLN A 23 7.48 21.84 -6.44
CA GLN A 23 6.44 21.11 -5.73
C GLN A 23 5.96 21.89 -4.50
N LYS A 24 4.66 21.84 -4.27
CA LYS A 24 4.06 22.28 -3.01
C LYS A 24 3.76 21.05 -2.17
N VAL A 25 4.34 20.97 -0.97
CA VAL A 25 4.02 19.92 0.00
C VAL A 25 3.59 20.56 1.31
N VAL A 26 2.32 20.40 1.64
CA VAL A 26 1.74 20.91 2.88
C VAL A 26 1.34 19.73 3.75
N LYS A 27 1.88 19.64 4.97
CA LYS A 27 1.41 18.66 5.95
C LYS A 27 0.04 19.07 6.48
N ILE A 28 -0.86 18.08 6.59
CA ILE A 28 -2.21 18.26 7.14
C ILE A 28 -2.31 17.45 8.42
N ASN A 29 -2.79 18.07 9.49
CA ASN A 29 -3.01 17.36 10.75
C ASN A 29 -4.23 16.43 10.58
N ALA A 30 -4.02 15.14 10.76
CA ALA A 30 -5.11 14.18 10.82
C ALA A 30 -5.99 14.50 12.04
N LYS A 31 -7.28 14.66 11.80
CA LYS A 31 -8.29 14.81 12.84
C LYS A 31 -9.33 13.73 12.67
N LEU A 32 -9.62 13.00 13.74
CA LEU A 32 -10.74 12.08 13.72
C LEU A 32 -12.04 12.90 13.68
N PRO A 33 -12.96 12.61 12.75
CA PRO A 33 -14.25 13.26 12.73
C PRO A 33 -15.04 12.92 14.00
N THR A 34 -15.61 13.95 14.64
CA THR A 34 -16.43 13.80 15.86
C THR A 34 -17.92 13.57 15.56
N THR A 35 -18.33 13.69 14.30
CA THR A 35 -19.72 13.57 13.85
C THR A 35 -19.85 12.48 12.80
N GLN A 36 -21.06 12.00 12.58
CA GLN A 36 -21.35 11.11 11.44
C GLN A 36 -21.07 11.81 10.11
N ALA A 37 -20.70 11.02 9.08
CA ALA A 37 -20.53 11.58 7.74
C ALA A 37 -21.85 12.16 7.23
N PRO A 38 -21.83 13.34 6.61
CA PRO A 38 -22.99 13.88 5.92
C PRO A 38 -23.53 12.89 4.86
N SER A 39 -24.84 12.99 4.54
CA SER A 39 -25.48 12.07 3.59
C SER A 39 -24.94 12.18 2.15
N ASP A 40 -24.37 13.33 1.80
CA ASP A 40 -23.75 13.63 0.50
C ASP A 40 -22.25 13.27 0.46
N LYS A 41 -21.71 12.64 1.51
CA LYS A 41 -20.30 12.25 1.59
C LYS A 41 -20.13 10.78 1.99
N LEU A 42 -19.15 10.15 1.43
CA LEU A 42 -18.69 8.82 1.78
C LEU A 42 -17.53 8.94 2.78
N ARG A 43 -17.67 8.35 3.98
CA ARG A 43 -16.58 8.30 4.97
C ARG A 43 -15.70 7.12 4.70
N VAL A 44 -14.41 7.39 4.54
CA VAL A 44 -13.36 6.42 4.28
C VAL A 44 -12.41 6.37 5.48
N VAL A 45 -12.15 5.17 5.98
CA VAL A 45 -11.22 4.89 7.07
C VAL A 45 -10.04 4.11 6.49
N CYS A 46 -8.82 4.60 6.69
CA CYS A 46 -7.62 4.04 6.09
C CYS A 46 -6.66 3.51 7.15
N MET A 47 -6.12 2.32 6.89
CA MET A 47 -5.01 1.70 7.60
C MET A 47 -4.06 1.04 6.59
N SER A 48 -2.86 0.73 7.02
CA SER A 48 -1.85 -0.05 6.29
C SER A 48 -0.85 -0.63 7.28
N ASP A 49 0.02 -1.55 6.83
CA ASP A 49 1.19 -2.01 7.59
C ASP A 49 0.83 -2.48 9.01
N THR A 50 -0.16 -3.37 9.11
CA THR A 50 -0.58 -3.94 10.40
C THR A 50 0.22 -5.17 10.80
N HIS A 51 0.93 -5.83 9.85
CA HIS A 51 1.89 -6.91 10.08
C HIS A 51 1.43 -7.96 11.09
N SER A 52 0.20 -8.47 10.97
CA SER A 52 -0.42 -9.42 11.89
C SER A 52 -0.52 -8.93 13.36
N LEU A 53 -0.38 -7.61 13.58
CA LEU A 53 -0.42 -7.01 14.92
C LEU A 53 -1.79 -6.40 15.27
N THR A 54 -2.82 -6.72 14.51
CA THR A 54 -4.19 -6.25 14.76
C THR A 54 -4.72 -6.58 16.18
N PRO A 55 -4.33 -7.69 16.85
CA PRO A 55 -4.73 -7.95 18.23
C PRO A 55 -4.09 -7.00 19.26
N PHE A 56 -3.02 -6.29 18.89
CA PHE A 56 -2.26 -5.41 19.79
C PHE A 56 -2.57 -3.93 19.59
N ILE A 57 -3.47 -3.60 18.67
CA ILE A 57 -3.96 -2.23 18.44
C ILE A 57 -4.67 -1.74 19.72
N LYS A 58 -4.29 -0.53 20.19
CA LYS A 58 -4.82 0.07 21.43
C LYS A 58 -5.86 1.17 21.20
N PHE A 59 -6.26 1.39 19.97
CA PHE A 59 -7.28 2.36 19.57
C PHE A 59 -8.43 1.66 18.85
N ASP A 60 -9.61 2.26 18.89
CA ASP A 60 -10.75 1.81 18.13
C ASP A 60 -10.62 2.20 16.67
N VAL A 61 -11.01 1.30 15.75
CA VAL A 61 -11.15 1.63 14.33
C VAL A 61 -12.48 2.39 14.17
N PRO A 62 -12.44 3.67 13.76
CA PRO A 62 -13.64 4.50 13.64
C PRO A 62 -14.65 3.90 12.66
N ALA A 63 -15.93 4.10 12.92
CA ALA A 63 -16.97 3.73 11.95
C ALA A 63 -16.91 4.58 10.69
N GLY A 64 -17.23 3.98 9.56
CA GLY A 64 -17.26 4.62 8.24
C GLY A 64 -18.04 3.79 7.23
N ASP A 65 -18.18 4.31 6.03
CA ASP A 65 -18.85 3.62 4.92
C ASP A 65 -17.89 2.63 4.24
N VAL A 66 -16.63 3.04 4.12
CA VAL A 66 -15.56 2.28 3.45
C VAL A 66 -14.37 2.16 4.39
N PHE A 67 -13.80 0.97 4.47
CA PHE A 67 -12.50 0.71 5.08
C PHE A 67 -11.51 0.35 3.98
N ILE A 68 -10.31 0.96 4.00
CA ILE A 68 -9.21 0.68 3.07
C ILE A 68 -8.00 0.21 3.86
N HIS A 69 -7.41 -0.92 3.45
CA HIS A 69 -6.11 -1.38 3.93
C HIS A 69 -5.10 -1.39 2.78
N ALA A 70 -4.07 -0.56 2.88
CA ALA A 70 -3.12 -0.32 1.79
C ALA A 70 -1.89 -1.26 1.80
N GLY A 71 -2.07 -2.52 2.20
CA GLY A 71 -1.05 -3.56 2.12
C GLY A 71 -0.31 -3.81 3.43
N ASP A 72 0.55 -4.83 3.42
CA ASP A 72 1.33 -5.31 4.57
C ASP A 72 0.44 -5.64 5.78
N PHE A 73 -0.64 -6.39 5.52
CA PHE A 73 -1.52 -6.86 6.59
C PHE A 73 -0.99 -8.11 7.29
N THR A 74 -0.05 -8.83 6.68
CA THR A 74 0.67 -9.98 7.26
C THR A 74 2.15 -9.66 7.49
N LYS A 75 2.88 -10.56 8.14
CA LYS A 75 4.35 -10.50 8.23
C LYS A 75 5.01 -11.13 7.01
N CYS A 76 4.41 -12.19 6.41
CA CYS A 76 4.94 -12.83 5.21
C CYS A 76 3.90 -13.55 4.35
N GLY A 77 2.62 -13.37 4.61
CA GLY A 77 1.57 -14.00 3.82
C GLY A 77 1.39 -15.49 4.10
N SER A 78 1.64 -15.97 5.31
CA SER A 78 1.27 -17.34 5.69
C SER A 78 -0.25 -17.51 5.70
N LEU A 79 -0.74 -18.73 5.45
CA LEU A 79 -2.18 -19.01 5.42
C LEU A 79 -2.86 -18.62 6.74
N GLN A 80 -2.22 -18.92 7.87
CA GLN A 80 -2.75 -18.57 9.18
C GLN A 80 -2.91 -17.05 9.36
N GLU A 81 -1.91 -16.26 8.96
CA GLU A 81 -1.96 -14.80 9.04
C GLU A 81 -3.09 -14.22 8.19
N VAL A 82 -3.28 -14.78 6.97
CA VAL A 82 -4.36 -14.36 6.08
C VAL A 82 -5.74 -14.66 6.68
N ILE A 83 -5.92 -15.84 7.29
CA ILE A 83 -7.17 -16.22 7.96
C ILE A 83 -7.41 -15.30 9.17
N GLU A 84 -6.40 -15.02 9.99
CA GLU A 84 -6.51 -14.13 11.15
C GLU A 84 -6.88 -12.71 10.73
N PHE A 85 -6.23 -12.17 9.69
CA PHE A 85 -6.58 -10.88 9.13
C PHE A 85 -8.01 -10.86 8.58
N ASN A 86 -8.42 -11.90 7.83
CA ASN A 86 -9.78 -12.00 7.30
C ASN A 86 -10.84 -12.01 8.42
N ASN A 87 -10.56 -12.70 9.51
CA ASN A 87 -11.45 -12.71 10.68
C ASN A 87 -11.51 -11.34 11.35
N TRP A 88 -10.37 -10.68 11.53
CA TRP A 88 -10.31 -9.35 12.13
C TRP A 88 -11.09 -8.32 11.30
N ILE A 89 -10.82 -8.25 9.98
CA ILE A 89 -11.49 -7.31 9.10
C ILE A 89 -12.98 -7.61 8.98
N GLY A 90 -13.37 -8.88 9.11
CA GLY A 90 -14.77 -9.33 9.15
C GLY A 90 -15.57 -8.67 10.27
N ASN A 91 -14.93 -8.43 11.42
CA ASN A 91 -15.56 -7.82 12.59
C ASN A 91 -15.68 -6.28 12.52
N LEU A 92 -15.04 -5.63 11.54
CA LEU A 92 -15.18 -4.19 11.37
C LEU A 92 -16.58 -3.83 10.84
N PRO A 93 -17.18 -2.70 11.29
CA PRO A 93 -18.58 -2.36 10.98
C PRO A 93 -18.79 -1.79 9.56
N HIS A 94 -17.73 -1.66 8.78
CA HIS A 94 -17.79 -1.03 7.46
C HIS A 94 -18.49 -1.93 6.42
N LYS A 95 -19.39 -1.34 5.63
CA LYS A 95 -20.11 -2.05 4.56
C LYS A 95 -19.18 -2.49 3.43
N HIS A 96 -18.24 -1.62 3.07
CA HIS A 96 -17.24 -1.89 2.03
C HIS A 96 -15.85 -1.94 2.66
N LYS A 97 -15.15 -3.05 2.47
CA LYS A 97 -13.80 -3.27 2.99
C LYS A 97 -12.92 -3.63 1.82
N ILE A 98 -11.94 -2.77 1.53
CA ILE A 98 -11.09 -2.83 0.35
C ILE A 98 -9.65 -3.05 0.80
N VAL A 99 -8.97 -4.02 0.23
CA VAL A 99 -7.63 -4.43 0.64
C VAL A 99 -6.76 -4.60 -0.59
N ILE A 100 -5.53 -4.15 -0.54
CA ILE A 100 -4.46 -4.53 -1.47
C ILE A 100 -3.38 -5.29 -0.71
N ALA A 101 -2.54 -6.01 -1.43
CA ALA A 101 -1.31 -6.55 -0.84
C ALA A 101 -0.20 -5.49 -0.75
N GLY A 102 0.82 -5.75 0.06
CA GLY A 102 2.10 -5.07 0.05
C GLY A 102 3.24 -6.06 -0.15
N ASN A 103 4.46 -5.65 0.15
CA ASN A 103 5.63 -6.53 -0.06
C ASN A 103 5.70 -7.71 0.92
N HIS A 104 5.04 -7.62 2.04
CA HIS A 104 4.99 -8.70 3.02
C HIS A 104 4.04 -9.85 2.63
N GLU A 105 3.13 -9.65 1.69
CA GLU A 105 2.23 -10.70 1.20
C GLU A 105 2.91 -11.60 0.17
N LEU A 106 3.99 -12.32 0.58
CA LEU A 106 4.86 -13.12 -0.30
C LEU A 106 4.09 -14.18 -1.10
N SER A 107 3.10 -14.80 -0.49
CA SER A 107 2.27 -15.84 -1.13
C SER A 107 1.25 -15.30 -2.13
N PHE A 108 1.04 -13.99 -2.18
CA PHE A 108 0.09 -13.35 -3.10
C PHE A 108 0.73 -13.04 -4.46
N ASP A 109 2.06 -12.86 -4.49
CA ASP A 109 2.79 -12.56 -5.73
C ASP A 109 3.15 -13.85 -6.47
N ARG A 110 2.48 -14.10 -7.60
CA ARG A 110 2.76 -15.27 -8.45
C ARG A 110 4.12 -15.20 -9.14
N THR A 111 4.71 -14.01 -9.23
CA THR A 111 6.05 -13.81 -9.82
C THR A 111 7.15 -14.00 -8.79
N PHE A 112 6.81 -14.05 -7.51
CA PHE A 112 7.74 -14.33 -6.42
C PHE A 112 8.31 -15.73 -6.61
N THR A 113 9.51 -15.80 -7.21
CA THR A 113 10.20 -17.06 -7.47
C THR A 113 10.66 -17.66 -6.17
N HIS A 114 10.25 -18.90 -5.96
CA HIS A 114 10.45 -19.67 -4.75
C HIS A 114 11.90 -19.64 -4.28
N PRO A 115 12.20 -19.13 -3.06
CA PRO A 115 13.56 -19.16 -2.52
C PRO A 115 14.08 -20.58 -2.27
N PHE A 116 13.22 -21.59 -2.42
CA PHE A 116 13.53 -23.03 -2.22
C PHE A 116 13.72 -23.78 -3.54
N SER A 117 13.63 -23.17 -4.71
CA SER A 117 13.97 -23.84 -5.97
C SER A 117 15.49 -24.03 -6.01
N VAL A 118 15.94 -25.25 -5.75
CA VAL A 118 17.31 -25.66 -5.96
C VAL A 118 17.61 -25.53 -7.45
N HIS A 119 18.38 -24.52 -7.85
CA HIS A 119 18.94 -24.44 -9.18
C HIS A 119 19.89 -25.62 -9.39
N THR A 120 19.43 -26.63 -10.12
CA THR A 120 20.25 -27.75 -10.63
C THR A 120 21.05 -27.37 -11.88
N SER A 121 21.41 -26.12 -12.07
CA SER A 121 22.27 -25.66 -13.15
C SER A 121 23.43 -24.84 -12.57
N GLY A 122 24.63 -25.43 -12.76
CA GLY A 122 25.88 -24.90 -12.20
C GLY A 122 26.36 -23.64 -12.88
N ASP A 123 25.98 -22.50 -12.35
CA ASP A 123 26.62 -21.23 -12.58
C ASP A 123 26.95 -20.57 -11.22
N HIS A 124 28.24 -20.63 -10.89
CA HIS A 124 28.83 -20.00 -9.73
C HIS A 124 28.95 -18.49 -9.94
N GLN A 125 27.85 -17.74 -9.87
CA GLN A 125 27.93 -16.30 -9.58
C GLN A 125 27.63 -16.08 -8.09
N LYS A 126 28.67 -15.65 -7.37
CA LYS A 126 28.59 -15.22 -5.98
C LYS A 126 27.72 -13.94 -5.90
N HIS A 127 26.45 -14.10 -5.65
CA HIS A 127 25.60 -12.99 -5.21
C HIS A 127 25.76 -12.80 -3.71
N THR A 128 26.47 -11.76 -3.29
CA THR A 128 26.59 -11.29 -1.90
C THR A 128 25.32 -10.49 -1.53
N GLY A 129 24.15 -11.09 -1.59
CA GLY A 129 22.90 -10.53 -1.11
C GLY A 129 22.27 -11.49 -0.11
N THR A 130 21.93 -11.00 1.08
CA THR A 130 21.16 -11.76 2.07
C THR A 130 19.90 -12.30 1.40
N SER A 131 19.67 -13.60 1.52
CA SER A 131 18.42 -14.22 1.05
C SER A 131 17.29 -13.74 1.96
N ILE A 132 16.10 -13.49 1.41
CA ILE A 132 14.89 -13.24 2.22
C ILE A 132 14.68 -14.33 3.29
N LEU A 133 15.18 -15.54 3.04
CA LEU A 133 15.14 -16.64 4.00
C LEU A 133 15.97 -16.38 5.25
N ASP A 134 16.97 -15.49 5.18
CA ASP A 134 17.81 -15.12 6.32
C ASP A 134 17.07 -14.09 7.20
N ASP A 135 16.15 -13.31 6.62
CA ASP A 135 15.34 -12.30 7.32
C ASP A 135 14.10 -12.90 7.99
N ILE A 136 13.56 -14.01 7.47
CA ILE A 136 12.35 -14.69 8.00
C ILE A 136 12.47 -14.99 9.51
N PRO A 137 13.57 -15.55 10.04
CA PRO A 137 13.71 -15.81 11.47
C PRO A 137 13.73 -14.53 12.32
N THR A 138 14.28 -13.43 11.80
CA THR A 138 14.31 -12.13 12.50
C THR A 138 12.93 -11.50 12.62
N LEU A 139 12.00 -11.86 11.70
CA LEU A 139 10.60 -11.47 11.75
C LEU A 139 9.74 -12.40 12.64
N GLY A 140 10.35 -13.38 13.30
CA GLY A 140 9.64 -14.33 14.15
C GLY A 140 8.78 -15.34 13.40
N MET A 141 9.19 -15.75 12.18
CA MET A 141 8.40 -16.56 11.27
C MET A 141 9.00 -17.91 10.98
N SER A 142 8.14 -18.87 10.61
CA SER A 142 8.54 -20.22 10.21
C SER A 142 8.73 -20.29 8.70
N LYS A 143 9.91 -20.76 8.26
CA LYS A 143 10.16 -21.07 6.85
C LYS A 143 9.17 -22.09 6.29
N ASP A 144 8.74 -23.03 7.11
CA ASP A 144 7.78 -24.07 6.72
C ASP A 144 6.38 -23.48 6.48
N ALA A 145 5.93 -22.54 7.34
CA ALA A 145 4.64 -21.86 7.17
C ALA A 145 4.60 -21.02 5.87
N LEU A 146 5.73 -20.36 5.53
CA LEU A 146 5.83 -19.65 4.26
C LEU A 146 5.83 -20.63 3.07
N ALA A 147 6.59 -21.72 3.14
CA ALA A 147 6.63 -22.73 2.10
C ALA A 147 5.25 -23.37 1.86
N GLU A 148 4.46 -23.56 2.91
CA GLU A 148 3.08 -24.04 2.83
C GLU A 148 2.17 -23.00 2.17
N ALA A 149 2.27 -21.73 2.57
CA ALA A 149 1.47 -20.65 2.01
C ALA A 149 1.72 -20.46 0.50
N ILE A 150 2.98 -20.50 0.07
CA ILE A 150 3.36 -20.40 -1.35
C ILE A 150 2.79 -21.58 -2.18
N LYS A 151 2.68 -22.77 -1.58
CA LYS A 151 2.08 -23.94 -2.21
C LYS A 151 0.55 -23.92 -2.20
N THR A 152 -0.06 -23.08 -1.37
CA THR A 152 -1.52 -22.96 -1.29
C THR A 152 -2.03 -22.31 -2.57
N ASN A 153 -2.83 -23.08 -3.34
CA ASN A 153 -3.49 -22.53 -4.51
C ASN A 153 -4.51 -21.45 -4.06
N ASN A 154 -4.43 -20.28 -4.71
CA ASN A 154 -5.39 -19.19 -4.52
C ASN A 154 -5.54 -18.72 -3.05
N ILE A 155 -4.42 -18.44 -2.38
CA ILE A 155 -4.45 -17.90 -1.01
C ILE A 155 -5.36 -16.66 -0.88
N LYS A 156 -5.52 -15.90 -1.96
CA LYS A 156 -6.41 -14.72 -2.04
C LYS A 156 -7.88 -15.08 -1.79
N ASP A 157 -8.31 -16.31 -2.08
CA ASP A 157 -9.68 -16.77 -1.90
C ASP A 157 -10.08 -16.88 -0.41
N TYR A 158 -9.11 -16.88 0.50
CA TYR A 158 -9.35 -16.83 1.95
C TYR A 158 -9.75 -15.43 2.44
N LEU A 159 -9.58 -14.38 1.62
CA LEU A 159 -10.05 -13.02 1.92
C LEU A 159 -11.55 -12.87 1.58
N THR A 160 -12.41 -13.55 2.32
CA THR A 160 -13.86 -13.60 2.06
C THR A 160 -14.64 -12.41 2.66
N ASN A 161 -14.04 -11.67 3.61
CA ASN A 161 -14.68 -10.58 4.33
C ASN A 161 -14.32 -9.19 3.79
N CYS A 162 -13.61 -9.12 2.65
CA CYS A 162 -13.22 -7.88 1.99
C CYS A 162 -13.16 -8.06 0.46
N THR A 163 -13.07 -6.96 -0.26
CA THR A 163 -12.75 -6.95 -1.69
C THR A 163 -11.25 -6.74 -1.84
N TYR A 164 -10.54 -7.76 -2.31
CA TYR A 164 -9.12 -7.66 -2.64
C TYR A 164 -8.95 -7.06 -4.04
N LEU A 165 -8.10 -6.04 -4.14
CA LEU A 165 -7.76 -5.40 -5.41
C LEU A 165 -6.29 -5.66 -5.75
N GLU A 166 -6.05 -6.04 -7.02
CA GLU A 166 -4.73 -6.18 -7.62
C GLU A 166 -4.85 -5.74 -9.07
N ASP A 167 -4.27 -4.60 -9.40
CA ASP A 167 -4.39 -3.95 -10.71
C ASP A 167 -5.86 -3.87 -11.18
N SER A 168 -6.75 -3.55 -10.25
CA SER A 168 -8.20 -3.59 -10.46
C SER A 168 -8.93 -2.49 -9.69
N GLU A 169 -10.20 -2.29 -10.02
CA GLU A 169 -11.02 -1.24 -9.46
C GLU A 169 -12.36 -1.75 -8.92
N ILE A 170 -12.93 -0.97 -8.02
CA ILE A 170 -14.32 -1.09 -7.55
C ILE A 170 -14.97 0.29 -7.54
N VAL A 171 -16.26 0.32 -7.78
CA VAL A 171 -17.07 1.56 -7.68
C VAL A 171 -18.00 1.44 -6.47
N VAL A 172 -17.87 2.38 -5.52
CA VAL A 172 -18.70 2.46 -4.32
C VAL A 172 -19.45 3.79 -4.34
N HIS A 173 -20.77 3.77 -4.45
CA HIS A 173 -21.61 4.97 -4.57
C HIS A 173 -21.09 5.98 -5.61
N GLY A 174 -20.65 5.49 -6.77
CA GLY A 174 -20.12 6.31 -7.85
C GLY A 174 -18.69 6.83 -7.64
N ILE A 175 -18.03 6.50 -6.52
CA ILE A 175 -16.61 6.77 -6.27
C ILE A 175 -15.80 5.59 -6.78
N LYS A 176 -14.89 5.83 -7.73
CA LYS A 176 -13.99 4.82 -8.30
C LYS A 176 -12.74 4.71 -7.45
N ILE A 177 -12.48 3.49 -6.95
CA ILE A 177 -11.31 3.15 -6.14
C ILE A 177 -10.49 2.12 -6.90
N TYR A 178 -9.24 2.44 -7.21
CA TYR A 178 -8.30 1.52 -7.87
C TYR A 178 -7.22 1.10 -6.90
N GLY A 179 -6.89 -0.20 -6.89
CA GLY A 179 -5.88 -0.79 -6.02
C GLY A 179 -4.78 -1.53 -6.79
N THR A 180 -3.52 -1.31 -6.39
CA THR A 180 -2.34 -1.96 -6.97
C THR A 180 -1.24 -2.14 -5.92
N PRO A 181 -0.63 -3.35 -5.79
CA PRO A 181 0.36 -3.66 -4.77
C PRO A 181 1.79 -3.33 -5.18
N TRP A 182 2.06 -3.10 -6.48
CA TRP A 182 3.41 -2.98 -7.01
C TRP A 182 4.22 -1.86 -6.37
N GLN A 183 5.55 -2.09 -6.30
CA GLN A 183 6.49 -1.13 -5.73
C GLN A 183 7.86 -1.22 -6.40
N PRO A 184 8.66 -0.14 -6.30
CA PRO A 184 10.08 -0.21 -6.64
C PRO A 184 10.79 -1.27 -5.81
N GLU A 185 11.72 -2.00 -6.44
CA GLU A 185 12.44 -3.11 -5.81
C GLU A 185 13.04 -2.73 -4.45
N PHE A 186 12.68 -3.53 -3.43
CA PHE A 186 13.16 -3.45 -2.06
C PHE A 186 13.30 -4.86 -1.48
N CYS A 187 14.51 -5.22 -1.03
CA CYS A 187 14.82 -6.46 -0.30
C CYS A 187 14.36 -7.77 -0.96
N LYS A 188 14.11 -7.81 -2.26
CA LYS A 188 13.62 -8.99 -3.01
C LYS A 188 12.35 -9.61 -2.43
N TRP A 189 11.47 -8.79 -1.86
CA TRP A 189 10.17 -9.19 -1.35
C TRP A 189 9.13 -9.23 -2.49
N ALA A 190 7.83 -9.43 -2.13
CA ALA A 190 6.77 -9.52 -3.11
C ALA A 190 6.50 -8.18 -3.83
N PHE A 191 5.85 -8.28 -4.99
CA PHE A 191 5.38 -7.16 -5.80
C PHE A 191 6.46 -6.14 -6.19
N ASN A 192 7.71 -6.57 -6.22
CA ASN A 192 8.85 -5.74 -6.59
C ASN A 192 9.01 -5.66 -8.11
N VAL A 193 9.23 -4.45 -8.62
CA VAL A 193 9.64 -4.22 -9.99
C VAL A 193 10.79 -3.21 -10.04
N PRO A 194 11.73 -3.33 -11.01
CA PRO A 194 12.79 -2.34 -11.18
C PRO A 194 12.24 -0.93 -11.35
N ARG A 195 12.92 0.07 -10.78
CA ARG A 195 12.57 1.49 -10.98
C ARG A 195 12.63 1.87 -12.47
N GLY A 196 11.93 2.92 -12.83
CA GLY A 196 11.85 3.41 -14.21
C GLY A 196 10.75 2.71 -15.01
N GLU A 197 11.09 2.12 -16.18
CA GLU A 197 10.12 1.58 -17.15
C GLU A 197 9.20 0.50 -16.52
N ALA A 198 9.75 -0.40 -15.72
CA ALA A 198 8.97 -1.46 -15.11
C ALA A 198 7.93 -0.93 -14.11
N CYS A 199 8.31 0.05 -13.28
CA CYS A 199 7.35 0.76 -12.44
C CYS A 199 6.32 1.51 -13.27
N LEU A 200 6.77 2.27 -14.29
CA LEU A 200 5.88 3.06 -15.13
C LEU A 200 4.83 2.19 -15.83
N SER A 201 5.21 1.01 -16.33
CA SER A 201 4.27 0.08 -16.98
C SER A 201 3.14 -0.35 -16.04
N LYS A 202 3.40 -0.47 -14.73
CA LYS A 202 2.36 -0.74 -13.73
C LYS A 202 1.45 0.47 -13.51
N TRP A 203 2.04 1.65 -13.43
CA TRP A 203 1.26 2.86 -13.25
C TRP A 203 0.43 3.24 -14.46
N GLU A 204 0.84 2.87 -15.67
CA GLU A 204 0.06 3.09 -16.90
C GLU A 204 -1.26 2.31 -16.94
N MET A 205 -1.38 1.21 -16.19
CA MET A 205 -2.61 0.44 -16.05
C MET A 205 -3.71 1.17 -15.26
N ILE A 206 -3.36 2.15 -14.43
CA ILE A 206 -4.31 2.86 -13.57
C ILE A 206 -5.25 3.71 -14.44
N PRO A 207 -6.58 3.59 -14.33
CA PRO A 207 -7.55 4.41 -15.07
C PRO A 207 -7.44 5.89 -14.72
N THR A 208 -7.66 6.76 -15.72
CA THR A 208 -7.56 8.23 -15.54
C THR A 208 -8.70 8.85 -14.76
N ASP A 209 -9.80 8.15 -14.59
CA ASP A 209 -11.00 8.55 -13.86
C ASP A 209 -11.07 7.98 -12.43
N THR A 210 -9.92 7.57 -11.88
CA THR A 210 -9.80 7.08 -10.50
C THR A 210 -9.98 8.23 -9.51
N ASP A 211 -10.94 8.13 -8.59
CA ASP A 211 -11.16 9.10 -7.52
C ASP A 211 -10.25 8.88 -6.31
N ILE A 212 -10.09 7.62 -5.91
CA ILE A 212 -9.20 7.17 -4.81
C ILE A 212 -8.24 6.15 -5.38
N LEU A 213 -6.96 6.48 -5.34
CA LEU A 213 -5.89 5.55 -5.69
C LEU A 213 -5.33 4.91 -4.41
N VAL A 214 -5.19 3.59 -4.43
CA VAL A 214 -4.56 2.83 -3.35
C VAL A 214 -3.33 2.11 -3.92
N THR A 215 -2.15 2.47 -3.43
CA THR A 215 -0.88 1.78 -3.75
C THR A 215 -0.24 1.33 -2.44
N HIS A 216 0.64 0.34 -2.46
CA HIS A 216 1.40 0.05 -1.24
C HIS A 216 2.53 1.05 -1.07
N THR A 217 3.33 1.28 -2.12
CA THR A 217 4.44 2.24 -2.11
C THR A 217 3.97 3.70 -2.15
N PRO A 218 4.66 4.63 -1.46
CA PRO A 218 4.42 6.06 -1.60
C PRO A 218 4.97 6.61 -2.93
N PRO A 219 4.40 7.72 -3.46
CA PRO A 219 5.08 8.53 -4.45
C PRO A 219 6.22 9.31 -3.80
N VAL A 220 7.29 9.63 -4.55
CA VAL A 220 8.40 10.42 -4.01
C VAL A 220 7.91 11.79 -3.51
N GLY A 221 8.40 12.23 -2.35
CA GLY A 221 8.08 13.52 -1.76
C GLY A 221 6.88 13.56 -0.81
N HIS A 222 6.07 12.50 -0.76
CA HIS A 222 4.89 12.41 0.08
C HIS A 222 4.94 11.14 0.93
N GLY A 223 5.19 11.28 2.24
CA GLY A 223 5.22 10.18 3.19
C GLY A 223 6.27 9.10 2.90
N ASP A 224 7.36 9.43 2.23
CA ASP A 224 8.38 8.51 1.73
C ASP A 224 9.79 8.73 2.31
N LEU A 225 9.93 9.66 3.26
CA LEU A 225 11.22 9.99 3.85
C LEU A 225 11.54 9.05 5.00
N CYS A 226 12.59 8.25 4.83
CA CYS A 226 13.10 7.36 5.86
C CYS A 226 13.88 8.11 6.93
N CYS A 227 14.01 7.53 8.13
CA CYS A 227 14.79 8.07 9.26
C CYS A 227 16.27 8.30 8.92
N THR A 228 16.81 7.58 7.93
CA THR A 228 18.17 7.76 7.39
C THR A 228 18.32 9.02 6.51
N GLY A 229 17.25 9.74 6.22
CA GLY A 229 17.24 10.88 5.31
C GLY A 229 17.12 10.51 3.83
N VAL A 230 17.03 9.22 3.50
CA VAL A 230 16.81 8.71 2.14
C VAL A 230 15.31 8.71 1.83
N ARG A 231 14.96 9.02 0.57
CA ARG A 231 13.59 8.87 0.08
C ARG A 231 13.43 7.52 -0.63
N ALA A 232 12.39 6.80 -0.26
CA ALA A 232 12.10 5.48 -0.81
C ALA A 232 11.00 5.49 -1.89
N GLY A 233 10.25 6.59 -2.01
CA GLY A 233 9.11 6.70 -2.91
C GLY A 233 9.43 6.51 -4.39
N CYS A 234 8.38 6.31 -5.21
CA CYS A 234 8.50 6.12 -6.65
C CYS A 234 8.35 7.45 -7.40
N VAL A 235 9.33 7.79 -8.24
CA VAL A 235 9.36 9.03 -9.02
C VAL A 235 8.29 9.00 -10.11
N GLU A 236 8.18 7.90 -10.85
CA GLU A 236 7.20 7.72 -11.92
C GLU A 236 5.78 7.69 -11.38
N LEU A 237 5.57 7.18 -10.14
CA LEU A 237 4.27 7.22 -9.49
C LEU A 237 3.85 8.66 -9.20
N LEU A 238 4.73 9.50 -8.67
CA LEU A 238 4.43 10.93 -8.46
C LEU A 238 4.01 11.60 -9.77
N SER A 239 4.80 11.41 -10.83
CA SER A 239 4.54 11.99 -12.15
C SER A 239 3.21 11.51 -12.71
N THR A 240 2.90 10.23 -12.58
CA THR A 240 1.65 9.61 -13.03
C THR A 240 0.46 10.17 -12.25
N VAL A 241 0.56 10.22 -10.94
CA VAL A 241 -0.51 10.70 -10.05
C VAL A 241 -0.82 12.18 -10.34
N GLN A 242 0.21 13.03 -10.45
CA GLN A 242 0.01 14.47 -10.61
C GLN A 242 -0.37 14.90 -12.03
N ASN A 243 0.11 14.20 -13.06
CA ASN A 243 -0.04 14.67 -14.44
C ASN A 243 -1.09 13.89 -15.24
N ARG A 244 -1.33 12.61 -14.90
CA ARG A 244 -2.24 11.75 -15.67
C ARG A 244 -3.53 11.42 -14.94
N ILE A 245 -3.45 10.87 -13.71
CA ILE A 245 -4.62 10.37 -12.97
C ILE A 245 -5.33 11.51 -12.25
N LYS A 246 -4.61 12.25 -11.41
CA LYS A 246 -5.12 13.35 -10.57
C LYS A 246 -6.27 12.92 -9.66
N PRO A 247 -6.09 11.83 -8.87
CA PRO A 247 -7.12 11.37 -7.96
C PRO A 247 -7.37 12.43 -6.88
N LYS A 248 -8.52 12.41 -6.24
CA LYS A 248 -8.78 13.27 -5.07
C LYS A 248 -7.94 12.85 -3.88
N TYR A 249 -7.77 11.53 -3.71
CA TYR A 249 -7.01 10.93 -2.61
C TYR A 249 -6.09 9.84 -3.14
N HIS A 250 -4.88 9.79 -2.60
CA HIS A 250 -3.93 8.72 -2.82
C HIS A 250 -3.54 8.14 -1.45
N VAL A 251 -3.93 6.89 -1.20
CA VAL A 251 -3.71 6.16 0.06
C VAL A 251 -2.61 5.13 -0.15
N PHE A 252 -1.66 5.07 0.77
CA PHE A 252 -0.52 4.15 0.72
C PHE A 252 0.04 3.88 2.12
N GLY A 253 1.09 3.05 2.21
CA GLY A 253 1.81 2.71 3.44
C GLY A 253 3.30 2.54 3.21
N HIS A 254 3.85 1.37 3.56
CA HIS A 254 5.21 0.90 3.32
C HIS A 254 6.30 1.63 4.11
N ILE A 255 6.31 2.95 4.11
CA ILE A 255 7.31 3.76 4.84
C ILE A 255 6.68 4.20 6.16
N HIS A 256 6.94 3.43 7.22
CA HIS A 256 6.29 3.58 8.53
C HIS A 256 6.50 4.98 9.12
N GLU A 257 7.72 5.55 8.99
CA GLU A 257 8.02 6.89 9.48
C GLU A 257 7.30 8.00 8.71
N GLY A 258 6.76 7.67 7.55
CA GLY A 258 6.00 8.59 6.70
C GLY A 258 4.55 8.78 7.09
N TYR A 259 4.04 8.07 8.12
CA TYR A 259 2.64 8.15 8.56
C TYR A 259 2.14 9.60 8.64
N GLY A 260 0.97 9.84 8.08
CA GLY A 260 0.30 11.14 8.10
C GLY A 260 -0.26 11.57 6.75
N ILE A 261 -0.67 12.83 6.68
CA ILE A 261 -1.35 13.42 5.54
C ILE A 261 -0.53 14.58 4.97
N SER A 262 -0.41 14.64 3.66
CA SER A 262 0.13 15.79 2.94
C SER A 262 -0.72 16.14 1.72
N SER A 263 -0.52 17.34 1.15
CA SER A 263 -1.19 17.77 -0.07
C SER A 263 -0.28 18.63 -0.94
N ASP A 264 -0.45 18.53 -2.24
CA ASP A 264 0.15 19.45 -3.22
C ASP A 264 -0.77 20.65 -3.54
N GLY A 265 -1.93 20.73 -2.88
CA GLY A 265 -2.98 21.72 -3.09
C GLY A 265 -4.10 21.24 -4.02
N LYS A 266 -3.99 20.05 -4.60
CA LYS A 266 -4.98 19.41 -5.47
C LYS A 266 -5.31 17.99 -5.01
N ILE A 267 -4.30 17.21 -4.68
CA ILE A 267 -4.38 15.81 -4.27
C ILE A 267 -4.06 15.72 -2.79
N ILE A 268 -4.78 14.87 -2.08
CA ILE A 268 -4.49 14.51 -0.68
C ILE A 268 -3.76 13.18 -0.69
N TYR A 269 -2.54 13.16 -0.15
CA TYR A 269 -1.68 12.00 -0.01
C TYR A 269 -1.73 11.51 1.44
N ILE A 270 -2.01 10.23 1.64
CA ILE A 270 -2.23 9.61 2.95
C ILE A 270 -1.30 8.40 3.09
N ASN A 271 -0.27 8.52 3.92
CA ASN A 271 0.45 7.36 4.41
C ASN A 271 -0.28 6.86 5.66
N ALA A 272 -0.90 5.69 5.54
CA ALA A 272 -1.78 5.11 6.55
C ALA A 272 -1.10 4.00 7.39
N SER A 273 0.24 3.94 7.41
CA SER A 273 1.00 2.91 8.13
C SER A 273 0.63 2.88 9.61
N THR A 274 0.08 1.77 10.08
CA THR A 274 -0.35 1.56 11.47
C THR A 274 0.83 1.29 12.39
N CYS A 275 1.82 0.52 11.92
CA CYS A 275 3.04 0.29 12.67
C CYS A 275 4.01 1.47 12.55
N ASP A 276 4.72 1.76 13.64
CA ASP A 276 5.88 2.64 13.64
C ASP A 276 7.16 1.87 13.26
N LEU A 277 8.31 2.54 13.27
CA LEU A 277 9.62 1.94 12.97
C LEU A 277 10.02 0.75 13.87
N ASN A 278 9.42 0.65 15.06
CA ASN A 278 9.67 -0.45 15.98
C ASN A 278 8.67 -1.59 15.80
N TYR A 279 7.89 -1.57 14.72
CA TYR A 279 6.78 -2.50 14.49
C TYR A 279 5.77 -2.50 15.64
N LEU A 280 5.51 -1.34 16.24
CA LEU A 280 4.44 -1.18 17.22
C LEU A 280 3.23 -0.53 16.53
N PRO A 281 2.01 -1.08 16.68
CA PRO A 281 0.81 -0.58 16.02
C PRO A 281 0.25 0.65 16.75
N ASN A 282 1.01 1.74 16.74
CA ASN A 282 0.75 2.97 17.52
C ASN A 282 0.01 4.05 16.73
N ASN A 283 0.03 4.01 15.39
CA ASN A 283 -0.55 5.05 14.56
C ASN A 283 -2.04 4.77 14.32
N PRO A 284 -2.95 5.68 14.72
CA PRO A 284 -4.39 5.48 14.56
C PRO A 284 -4.82 5.56 13.09
N PRO A 285 -6.00 5.01 12.73
CA PRO A 285 -6.56 5.13 11.39
C PRO A 285 -6.70 6.58 10.95
N ILE A 286 -6.47 6.83 9.67
CA ILE A 286 -6.73 8.14 9.06
C ILE A 286 -8.12 8.11 8.43
N VAL A 287 -8.91 9.14 8.69
CA VAL A 287 -10.31 9.25 8.23
C VAL A 287 -10.48 10.49 7.39
N PHE A 288 -11.18 10.34 6.26
CA PHE A 288 -11.59 11.46 5.41
C PHE A 288 -12.99 11.24 4.84
N ASP A 289 -13.62 12.33 4.44
CA ASP A 289 -14.93 12.33 3.80
C ASP A 289 -14.80 12.81 2.35
N ILE A 290 -15.23 11.97 1.38
CA ILE A 290 -15.27 12.33 -0.05
C ILE A 290 -16.70 12.61 -0.48
N THR A 291 -16.91 13.75 -1.20
CA THR A 291 -18.23 14.13 -1.70
C THR A 291 -18.67 13.17 -2.80
N LEU A 292 -19.90 12.68 -2.69
CA LEU A 292 -20.54 11.82 -3.69
C LEU A 292 -20.79 12.57 -5.00
N PRO A 293 -20.83 11.87 -6.14
CA PRO A 293 -21.26 12.46 -7.40
C PRO A 293 -22.69 13.02 -7.30
N PRO A 294 -23.03 14.07 -8.07
CA PRO A 294 -24.37 14.63 -8.07
C PRO A 294 -25.44 13.56 -8.34
N GLY A 295 -26.51 13.58 -7.53
CA GLY A 295 -27.63 12.64 -7.65
C GLY A 295 -27.40 11.25 -7.05
N VAL A 296 -26.21 10.94 -6.53
CA VAL A 296 -25.92 9.70 -5.84
C VAL A 296 -26.22 9.86 -4.34
N GLN A 297 -26.90 8.87 -3.77
CA GLN A 297 -27.18 8.78 -2.32
C GLN A 297 -26.59 7.51 -1.74
N LYS A 298 -26.29 7.53 -0.45
CA LYS A 298 -25.94 6.31 0.30
C LYS A 298 -27.22 5.46 0.44
N SER A 299 -27.13 4.23 0.02
CA SER A 299 -28.18 3.20 0.22
C SER A 299 -27.91 2.39 1.48
#